data_cd807614cf5e35ca5558433ff3546e71
#
_entry.id   cd807614cf5e35ca5558433ff3546e71
#
_cell.length_a   1.000
_cell.length_b   1.000
_cell.length_c   1.000
_cell.angle_alpha   90.00
_cell.angle_beta   90.00
_cell.angle_gamma   90.00
#
_symmetry.space_group_name_H-M   'P 1'
#
loop_
_entity.id
_entity.type
_entity.pdbx_description
1 polymer ?
#
loop_
_entity_poly.entity_id
_entity_poly.type
_entity_poly.pdbx_seq_one_letter_code
_entity_poly.pdbx_strand_id
1 'polypeptide(L)'
;MSEPQRTPVTNLLNDLLGIYWTGYAQHQTHVALVQSWGTHGLATPMAARIADEPRTIESLLNRLIDLGGVPEFTMATPNIGTIVREVLDNDMAGQRRARPGLNAAAEFAAGAHDATTRILIEGILADEELHLSWLQTEIDLYDRLGEALYVANRLNNP
;
A
#
# COMPACT_ATOMS: atom_id res chain seq x y z
N MET A 1 11.63 33.53 5.85
CA MET A 1 11.09 32.17 5.58
C MET A 1 10.71 32.13 4.11
N SER A 2 11.41 31.33 3.31
CA SER A 2 11.03 31.13 1.90
C SER A 2 9.69 30.38 1.86
N GLU A 3 8.78 30.77 0.96
CA GLU A 3 7.55 30.03 0.71
C GLU A 3 7.88 28.57 0.36
N PRO A 4 7.06 27.60 0.82
CA PRO A 4 7.25 26.21 0.47
C PRO A 4 7.22 26.05 -1.04
N GLN A 5 8.24 25.39 -1.60
CA GLN A 5 8.32 25.17 -3.04
C GLN A 5 7.31 24.12 -3.47
N ARG A 6 6.24 24.56 -4.10
CA ARG A 6 5.33 23.67 -4.84
C ARG A 6 5.89 23.45 -6.23
N THR A 7 6.59 22.33 -6.39
CA THR A 7 7.04 21.85 -7.69
C THR A 7 6.16 20.67 -8.14
N PRO A 8 6.11 20.32 -9.43
CA PRO A 8 5.41 19.13 -9.86
C PRO A 8 5.85 17.84 -9.14
N VAL A 9 7.13 17.71 -8.78
CA VAL A 9 7.65 16.56 -8.01
C VAL A 9 7.13 16.57 -6.58
N THR A 10 7.10 17.72 -5.91
CA THR A 10 6.58 17.79 -4.52
C THR A 10 5.07 17.54 -4.46
N ASN A 11 4.31 17.95 -5.46
CA ASN A 11 2.88 17.63 -5.55
C ASN A 11 2.68 16.12 -5.71
N LEU A 12 3.43 15.49 -6.60
CA LEU A 12 3.41 14.05 -6.82
C LEU A 12 3.73 13.25 -5.55
N LEU A 13 4.75 13.67 -4.79
CA LEU A 13 5.12 13.02 -3.53
C LEU A 13 4.01 13.17 -2.48
N ASN A 14 3.33 14.31 -2.42
CA ASN A 14 2.17 14.51 -1.55
C ASN A 14 0.99 13.61 -1.96
N ASP A 15 0.73 13.47 -3.25
CA ASP A 15 -0.31 12.56 -3.75
C ASP A 15 -0.02 11.10 -3.36
N LEU A 16 1.23 10.66 -3.52
CA LEU A 16 1.67 9.32 -3.08
C LEU A 16 1.55 9.16 -1.57
N LEU A 17 1.94 10.15 -0.78
CA LEU A 17 1.77 10.13 0.68
C LEU A 17 0.31 9.94 1.08
N GLY A 18 -0.63 10.63 0.43
CA GLY A 18 -2.07 10.44 0.65
C GLY A 18 -2.54 9.02 0.39
N ILE A 19 -2.04 8.41 -0.70
CA ILE A 19 -2.32 7.00 -1.04
C ILE A 19 -1.76 6.07 0.05
N TYR A 20 -0.52 6.27 0.48
CA TYR A 20 0.14 5.42 1.47
C TYR A 20 -0.47 5.56 2.88
N TRP A 21 -0.82 6.77 3.32
CA TRP A 21 -1.54 6.95 4.58
C TRP A 21 -2.91 6.24 4.57
N THR A 22 -3.64 6.34 3.47
CA THR A 22 -4.93 5.64 3.29
C THR A 22 -4.74 4.13 3.30
N GLY A 23 -3.77 3.63 2.54
CA GLY A 23 -3.44 2.20 2.47
C GLY A 23 -3.02 1.65 3.83
N TYR A 24 -2.14 2.35 4.55
CA TYR A 24 -1.69 1.96 5.88
C TYR A 24 -2.87 1.83 6.88
N ALA A 25 -3.76 2.81 6.90
CA ALA A 25 -4.95 2.76 7.76
C ALA A 25 -5.86 1.57 7.40
N GLN A 26 -6.06 1.31 6.11
CA GLN A 26 -6.86 0.17 5.63
C GLN A 26 -6.23 -1.16 6.00
N HIS A 27 -4.95 -1.37 5.67
CA HIS A 27 -4.25 -2.63 5.88
C HIS A 27 -4.13 -2.98 7.37
N GLN A 28 -3.78 -2.00 8.22
CA GLN A 28 -3.74 -2.21 9.67
C GLN A 28 -5.09 -2.62 10.23
N THR A 29 -6.16 -1.99 9.76
CA THR A 29 -7.54 -2.34 10.17
C THR A 29 -7.91 -3.74 9.70
N HIS A 30 -7.59 -4.10 8.46
CA HIS A 30 -7.86 -5.43 7.91
C HIS A 30 -7.11 -6.53 8.66
N VAL A 31 -5.83 -6.33 8.99
CA VAL A 31 -5.06 -7.30 9.81
C VAL A 31 -5.74 -7.51 11.16
N ALA A 32 -6.14 -6.43 11.84
CA ALA A 32 -6.81 -6.51 13.14
C ALA A 32 -8.15 -7.25 13.06
N LEU A 33 -8.96 -6.98 12.02
CA LEU A 33 -10.24 -7.65 11.79
C LEU A 33 -10.05 -9.14 11.50
N VAL A 34 -9.19 -9.49 10.55
CA VAL A 34 -8.89 -10.88 10.17
C VAL A 34 -8.37 -11.68 11.37
N GLN A 35 -7.53 -11.05 12.21
CA GLN A 35 -7.08 -11.64 13.46
C GLN A 35 -8.24 -11.86 14.45
N SER A 36 -9.13 -10.88 14.59
CA SER A 36 -10.29 -10.96 15.49
C SER A 36 -11.30 -12.04 15.08
N TRP A 37 -11.35 -12.40 13.80
CA TRP A 37 -12.16 -13.50 13.29
C TRP A 37 -11.54 -14.89 13.49
N GLY A 38 -10.34 -14.95 14.10
CA GLY A 38 -9.63 -16.21 14.34
C GLY A 38 -8.85 -16.74 13.14
N THR A 39 -8.81 -16.02 12.03
CA THR A 39 -8.11 -16.40 10.79
C THR A 39 -6.62 -16.01 10.85
N HIS A 40 -5.92 -16.51 11.87
CA HIS A 40 -4.51 -16.15 12.15
C HIS A 40 -3.56 -16.56 11.02
N GLY A 41 -3.85 -17.67 10.33
CA GLY A 41 -3.08 -18.12 9.16
C GLY A 41 -3.15 -17.16 7.96
N LEU A 42 -4.10 -16.22 7.95
CA LEU A 42 -4.16 -15.12 6.98
C LEU A 42 -3.60 -13.83 7.58
N ALA A 43 -3.96 -13.50 8.83
CA ALA A 43 -3.53 -12.27 9.50
C ALA A 43 -2.00 -12.16 9.60
N THR A 44 -1.30 -13.25 9.91
CA THR A 44 0.16 -13.28 10.03
C THR A 44 0.88 -12.90 8.73
N PRO A 45 0.62 -13.55 7.57
CA PRO A 45 1.23 -13.13 6.32
C PRO A 45 0.78 -11.72 5.87
N MET A 46 -0.45 -11.30 6.14
CA MET A 46 -0.88 -9.92 5.89
C MET A 46 -0.02 -8.93 6.66
N ALA A 47 0.15 -9.14 7.98
CA ALA A 47 0.98 -8.27 8.81
C ALA A 47 2.44 -8.22 8.33
N ALA A 48 3.00 -9.35 7.88
CA ALA A 48 4.35 -9.41 7.34
C ALA A 48 4.50 -8.59 6.04
N ARG A 49 3.45 -8.57 5.19
CA ARG A 49 3.45 -7.82 3.92
C ARG A 49 3.44 -6.30 4.10
N ILE A 50 2.86 -5.82 5.18
CA ILE A 50 2.70 -4.38 5.46
C ILE A 50 3.70 -3.86 6.51
N ALA A 51 4.61 -4.70 6.98
CA ALA A 51 5.53 -4.36 8.06
C ALA A 51 6.48 -3.20 7.74
N ASP A 52 6.77 -2.96 6.48
CA ASP A 52 7.66 -1.90 6.00
C ASP A 52 6.93 -0.65 5.49
N GLU A 53 5.60 -0.65 5.45
CA GLU A 53 4.81 0.54 5.04
C GLU A 53 5.18 1.82 5.82
N PRO A 54 5.40 1.78 7.16
CA PRO A 54 5.87 2.97 7.87
C PRO A 54 7.19 3.51 7.35
N ARG A 55 8.12 2.63 6.94
CA ARG A 55 9.40 3.04 6.36
C ARG A 55 9.22 3.64 4.97
N THR A 56 8.29 3.11 4.18
CA THR A 56 7.94 3.67 2.86
C THR A 56 7.41 5.09 3.01
N ILE A 57 6.49 5.30 3.96
CA ILE A 57 5.95 6.63 4.28
C ILE A 57 7.06 7.58 4.72
N GLU A 58 7.94 7.13 5.63
CA GLU A 58 9.09 7.92 6.09
C GLU A 58 10.01 8.31 4.92
N SER A 59 10.29 7.40 4.02
CA SER A 59 11.15 7.66 2.85
C SER A 59 10.53 8.70 1.90
N LEU A 60 9.22 8.62 1.68
CA LEU A 60 8.49 9.61 0.88
C LEU A 60 8.48 10.99 1.55
N LEU A 61 8.25 11.04 2.87
CA LEU A 61 8.30 12.27 3.66
C LEU A 61 9.69 12.92 3.60
N ASN A 62 10.73 12.14 3.84
CA ASN A 62 12.12 12.66 3.80
C ASN A 62 12.45 13.20 2.42
N ARG A 63 12.07 12.48 1.35
CA ARG A 63 12.31 12.97 -0.01
C ARG A 63 11.55 14.26 -0.33
N LEU A 64 10.30 14.37 0.11
CA LEU A 64 9.49 15.57 -0.03
C LEU A 64 10.18 16.78 0.66
N ILE A 65 10.64 16.59 1.90
CA ILE A 65 11.31 17.61 2.70
C ILE A 65 12.65 18.01 2.07
N ASP A 66 13.45 17.05 1.60
CA ASP A 66 14.72 17.31 0.91
C ASP A 66 14.55 18.18 -0.35
N LEU A 67 13.40 18.09 -1.01
CA LEU A 67 13.04 18.92 -2.16
C LEU A 67 12.40 20.26 -1.78
N GLY A 68 12.35 20.60 -0.49
CA GLY A 68 11.76 21.83 0.02
C GLY A 68 10.22 21.82 0.03
N GLY A 69 9.60 20.67 -0.15
CA GLY A 69 8.14 20.50 -0.06
C GLY A 69 7.64 20.48 1.39
N VAL A 70 6.33 20.71 1.55
CA VAL A 70 5.65 20.62 2.85
C VAL A 70 4.66 19.47 2.78
N PRO A 71 4.66 18.54 3.77
CA PRO A 71 3.71 17.45 3.82
C PRO A 71 2.26 17.93 3.88
N GLU A 72 1.42 17.39 3.02
CA GLU A 72 -0.02 17.62 2.98
C GLU A 72 -0.73 16.30 3.32
N PHE A 73 -1.72 16.37 4.23
CA PHE A 73 -2.44 15.18 4.66
C PHE A 73 -3.80 15.09 3.95
N THR A 74 -3.77 14.62 2.71
CA THR A 74 -4.98 14.36 1.94
C THR A 74 -5.20 12.85 1.86
N MET A 75 -6.02 12.33 2.78
CA MET A 75 -6.36 10.90 2.82
C MET A 75 -7.75 10.66 2.27
N ALA A 76 -7.92 9.59 1.52
CA ALA A 76 -9.24 9.05 1.21
C ALA A 76 -9.79 8.24 2.39
N THR A 77 -11.08 7.98 2.39
CA THR A 77 -11.68 7.05 3.37
C THR A 77 -11.24 5.63 3.03
N PRO A 78 -10.64 4.88 3.99
CA PRO A 78 -10.31 3.48 3.79
C PRO A 78 -11.56 2.64 3.47
N ASN A 79 -11.43 1.69 2.57
CA ASN A 79 -12.49 0.75 2.22
C ASN A 79 -12.35 -0.53 3.04
N ILE A 80 -13.09 -0.63 4.14
CA ILE A 80 -12.96 -1.70 5.11
C ILE A 80 -13.90 -2.86 4.77
N GLY A 81 -13.34 -4.05 4.60
CA GLY A 81 -14.09 -5.29 4.41
C GLY A 81 -14.70 -5.82 5.71
N THR A 82 -15.85 -6.48 5.59
CA THR A 82 -16.58 -7.08 6.73
C THR A 82 -16.49 -8.60 6.76
N ILE A 83 -15.97 -9.20 5.70
CA ILE A 83 -15.66 -10.62 5.56
C ILE A 83 -14.30 -10.80 4.89
N VAL A 84 -13.71 -11.99 5.00
CA VAL A 84 -12.37 -12.28 4.45
C VAL A 84 -12.26 -11.94 2.97
N ARG A 85 -13.28 -12.29 2.17
CA ARG A 85 -13.26 -12.01 0.73
C ARG A 85 -13.22 -10.51 0.43
N GLU A 86 -14.02 -9.72 1.11
CA GLU A 86 -14.04 -8.26 0.94
C GLU A 86 -12.72 -7.62 1.34
N VAL A 87 -12.07 -8.12 2.40
CA VAL A 87 -10.74 -7.67 2.81
C VAL A 87 -9.74 -7.87 1.67
N LEU A 88 -9.66 -9.07 1.12
CA LEU A 88 -8.75 -9.37 0.02
C LEU A 88 -9.06 -8.54 -1.25
N ASP A 89 -10.33 -8.42 -1.61
CA ASP A 89 -10.76 -7.66 -2.79
C ASP A 89 -10.49 -6.16 -2.63
N ASN A 90 -10.71 -5.59 -1.43
CA ASN A 90 -10.48 -4.18 -1.17
C ASN A 90 -8.98 -3.84 -1.16
N ASP A 91 -8.14 -4.71 -0.60
CA ASP A 91 -6.69 -4.53 -0.64
C ASP A 91 -6.16 -4.67 -2.06
N MET A 92 -6.63 -5.67 -2.82
CA MET A 92 -6.30 -5.81 -4.24
C MET A 92 -6.70 -4.57 -5.05
N ALA A 93 -7.90 -4.03 -4.81
CA ALA A 93 -8.36 -2.83 -5.50
C ALA A 93 -7.50 -1.60 -5.16
N GLY A 94 -7.04 -1.48 -3.90
CA GLY A 94 -6.09 -0.46 -3.46
C GLY A 94 -4.77 -0.54 -4.22
N GLN A 95 -4.17 -1.73 -4.28
CA GLN A 95 -2.92 -1.99 -4.99
C GLN A 95 -3.03 -1.69 -6.49
N ARG A 96 -4.10 -2.14 -7.13
CA ARG A 96 -4.35 -1.87 -8.55
C ARG A 96 -4.53 -0.39 -8.86
N ARG A 97 -5.09 0.40 -7.94
CA ARG A 97 -5.20 1.86 -8.09
C ARG A 97 -3.87 2.58 -7.91
N ALA A 98 -3.04 2.14 -6.96
CA ALA A 98 -1.75 2.77 -6.67
C ALA A 98 -0.72 2.55 -7.80
N ARG A 99 -0.72 1.39 -8.41
CA ARG A 99 0.27 0.96 -9.42
C ARG A 99 0.42 1.93 -10.61
N PRO A 100 -0.63 2.37 -11.31
CA PRO A 100 -0.49 3.34 -12.41
C PRO A 100 0.10 4.67 -11.95
N GLY A 101 -0.27 5.14 -10.76
CA GLY A 101 0.26 6.35 -10.16
C GLY A 101 1.76 6.25 -9.89
N LEU A 102 2.23 5.14 -9.34
CA LEU A 102 3.65 4.88 -9.10
C LEU A 102 4.46 4.81 -10.41
N ASN A 103 3.93 4.14 -11.46
CA ASN A 103 4.58 4.12 -12.76
C ASN A 103 4.68 5.53 -13.38
N ALA A 104 3.58 6.29 -13.36
CA ALA A 104 3.58 7.67 -13.85
C ALA A 104 4.53 8.56 -13.06
N ALA A 105 4.65 8.34 -11.75
CA ALA A 105 5.56 9.05 -10.87
C ALA A 105 7.03 8.76 -11.21
N ALA A 106 7.38 7.50 -11.46
CA ALA A 106 8.73 7.10 -11.86
C ALA A 106 9.11 7.71 -13.23
N GLU A 107 8.20 7.66 -14.19
CA GLU A 107 8.38 8.28 -15.51
C GLU A 107 8.56 9.80 -15.40
N PHE A 108 7.74 10.46 -14.61
CA PHE A 108 7.86 11.90 -14.37
C PHE A 108 9.21 12.29 -13.74
N ALA A 109 9.65 11.56 -12.71
CA ALA A 109 10.94 11.78 -12.08
C ALA A 109 12.11 11.57 -13.06
N ALA A 110 12.01 10.57 -13.94
CA ALA A 110 12.98 10.35 -15.01
C ALA A 110 13.04 11.54 -15.98
N GLY A 111 11.90 12.05 -16.41
CA GLY A 111 11.80 13.23 -17.29
C GLY A 111 12.32 14.51 -16.64
N ALA A 112 12.20 14.63 -15.34
CA ALA A 112 12.74 15.74 -14.55
C ALA A 112 14.25 15.60 -14.22
N HIS A 113 14.90 14.54 -14.69
CA HIS A 113 16.29 14.17 -14.37
C HIS A 113 16.54 13.96 -12.85
N ASP A 114 15.49 13.61 -12.11
CA ASP A 114 15.57 13.30 -10.67
C ASP A 114 15.71 11.79 -10.44
N ALA A 115 16.93 11.30 -10.62
CA ALA A 115 17.24 9.88 -10.44
C ALA A 115 17.00 9.39 -9.01
N THR A 116 17.18 10.23 -8.00
CA THR A 116 16.97 9.88 -6.60
C THR A 116 15.49 9.59 -6.31
N THR A 117 14.60 10.47 -6.73
CA THR A 117 13.14 10.25 -6.61
C THR A 117 12.70 9.04 -7.44
N ARG A 118 13.23 8.89 -8.67
CA ARG A 118 12.91 7.75 -9.53
C ARG A 118 13.26 6.42 -8.86
N ILE A 119 14.49 6.27 -8.36
CA ILE A 119 14.95 5.04 -7.70
C ILE A 119 14.09 4.72 -6.47
N LEU A 120 13.74 5.73 -5.67
CA LEU A 120 12.83 5.55 -4.54
C LEU A 120 11.47 4.97 -4.99
N ILE A 121 10.86 5.58 -5.99
CA ILE A 121 9.53 5.18 -6.49
C ILE A 121 9.58 3.79 -7.16
N GLU A 122 10.62 3.49 -7.94
CA GLU A 122 10.82 2.18 -8.56
C GLU A 122 11.01 1.08 -7.50
N GLY A 123 11.70 1.36 -6.40
CA GLY A 123 11.82 0.45 -5.26
C GLY A 123 10.49 0.15 -4.58
N ILE A 124 9.69 1.19 -4.36
CA ILE A 124 8.33 1.06 -3.83
C ILE A 124 7.46 0.23 -4.78
N LEU A 125 7.51 0.53 -6.08
CA LEU A 125 6.73 -0.19 -7.09
C LEU A 125 7.09 -1.68 -7.13
N ALA A 126 8.37 -2.03 -7.02
CA ALA A 126 8.81 -3.42 -6.99
C ALA A 126 8.22 -4.20 -5.80
N ASP A 127 8.14 -3.57 -4.63
CA ASP A 127 7.54 -4.15 -3.44
C ASP A 127 6.01 -4.31 -3.58
N GLU A 128 5.34 -3.30 -4.14
CA GLU A 128 3.89 -3.35 -4.41
C GLU A 128 3.53 -4.46 -5.42
N GLU A 129 4.36 -4.74 -6.41
CA GLU A 129 4.16 -5.86 -7.34
C GLU A 129 4.18 -7.22 -6.61
N LEU A 130 5.04 -7.38 -5.61
CA LEU A 130 5.07 -8.58 -4.77
C LEU A 130 3.80 -8.70 -3.92
N HIS A 131 3.33 -7.61 -3.35
CA HIS A 131 2.09 -7.58 -2.57
C HIS A 131 0.87 -7.92 -3.44
N LEU A 132 0.78 -7.32 -4.61
CA LEU A 132 -0.29 -7.57 -5.59
C LEU A 132 -0.31 -9.04 -6.02
N SER A 133 0.85 -9.63 -6.31
CA SER A 133 0.98 -11.04 -6.68
C SER A 133 0.52 -11.97 -5.55
N TRP A 134 0.87 -11.64 -4.30
CA TRP A 134 0.43 -12.41 -3.14
C TRP A 134 -1.10 -12.34 -2.96
N LEU A 135 -1.70 -11.14 -3.03
CA LEU A 135 -3.15 -10.96 -2.95
C LEU A 135 -3.88 -11.76 -4.03
N GLN A 136 -3.36 -11.73 -5.26
CA GLN A 136 -3.94 -12.52 -6.36
C GLN A 136 -3.93 -14.02 -6.04
N THR A 137 -2.82 -14.51 -5.48
CA THR A 137 -2.70 -15.93 -5.07
C THR A 137 -3.74 -16.28 -3.99
N GLU A 138 -3.94 -15.43 -2.99
CA GLU A 138 -4.92 -15.66 -1.94
C GLU A 138 -6.37 -15.65 -2.47
N ILE A 139 -6.68 -14.71 -3.37
CA ILE A 139 -7.99 -14.63 -4.03
C ILE A 139 -8.24 -15.88 -4.89
N ASP A 140 -7.25 -16.32 -5.67
CA ASP A 140 -7.37 -17.53 -6.50
C ASP A 140 -7.56 -18.79 -5.64
N LEU A 141 -6.90 -18.87 -4.49
CA LEU A 141 -7.11 -19.96 -3.54
C LEU A 141 -8.51 -19.93 -2.93
N TYR A 142 -8.98 -18.75 -2.55
CA TYR A 142 -10.34 -18.57 -2.04
C TYR A 142 -11.38 -19.05 -3.06
N ASP A 143 -11.22 -18.68 -4.33
CA ASP A 143 -12.13 -19.03 -5.41
C ASP A 143 -12.12 -20.55 -5.71
N ARG A 144 -10.95 -21.20 -5.62
CA ARG A 144 -10.82 -22.65 -5.85
C ARG A 144 -11.35 -23.50 -4.71
N LEU A 145 -11.12 -23.07 -3.48
CA LEU A 145 -11.49 -23.85 -2.29
C LEU A 145 -12.93 -23.58 -1.83
N GLY A 146 -13.46 -22.43 -2.16
CA GLY A 146 -14.66 -21.87 -1.55
C GLY A 146 -14.40 -21.36 -0.13
N GLU A 147 -15.28 -20.49 0.34
CA GLU A 147 -15.12 -19.78 1.63
C GLU A 147 -14.85 -20.73 2.81
N ALA A 148 -15.67 -21.76 2.96
CA ALA A 148 -15.59 -22.65 4.13
C ALA A 148 -14.23 -23.35 4.24
N LEU A 149 -13.71 -23.91 3.13
CA LEU A 149 -12.42 -24.58 3.13
C LEU A 149 -11.26 -23.58 3.21
N TYR A 150 -11.36 -22.45 2.54
CA TYR A 150 -10.34 -21.40 2.63
C TYR A 150 -10.19 -20.90 4.06
N VAL A 151 -11.28 -20.51 4.70
CA VAL A 151 -11.29 -20.04 6.09
C VAL A 151 -10.81 -21.12 7.04
N ALA A 152 -11.28 -22.37 6.90
CA ALA A 152 -10.85 -23.49 7.74
C ALA A 152 -9.31 -23.68 7.68
N ASN A 153 -8.70 -23.53 6.50
CA ASN A 153 -7.24 -23.61 6.33
C ASN A 153 -6.48 -22.41 6.89
N ARG A 154 -7.16 -21.34 7.26
CA ARG A 154 -6.57 -20.12 7.83
C ARG A 154 -6.87 -19.93 9.32
N LEU A 155 -7.68 -20.81 9.95
CA LEU A 155 -8.03 -20.71 11.37
C LEU A 155 -6.84 -20.99 12.28
N ASN A 156 -5.99 -21.93 11.92
CA ASN A 156 -4.89 -22.38 12.76
C ASN A 156 -3.59 -22.38 11.97
N ASN A 157 -2.81 -21.35 12.13
CA ASN A 157 -1.37 -21.48 12.00
C ASN A 157 -0.73 -20.68 13.14
N PRO A 158 0.02 -21.36 14.04
CA PRO A 158 0.74 -20.68 15.09
C PRO A 158 1.83 -19.74 14.53
#